data_b9d3af0938a03ab3e89a1c263e96b554
#
_entry.id   b9d3af0938a03ab3e89a1c263e96b554
#
_cell.length_a   1.000
_cell.length_b   1.000
_cell.length_c   1.000
_cell.angle_alpha   90.00
_cell.angle_beta   90.00
_cell.angle_gamma   90.00
#
_symmetry.space_group_name_H-M   'P 1'
#
loop_
_entity.id
_entity.type
_entity.pdbx_description
1 polymer ?
#
loop_
_entity_poly.entity_id
_entity_poly.type
_entity_poly.pdbx_seq_one_letter_code
_entity_poly.pdbx_strand_id
1 'polypeptide(L)'
;VTTLDDLPIRDDLRGSVPYGAPQLDVPVQLNVNENSHPVPPQVVEAIESSLGAVLRDLNRYPDREFTALRAALAGYLDGVLERQSDRGSAPAEARQHIAPEQIWAANGSNEVLAHILQAFGGPGRTALGFTPSYSMHPLITASTGAAWVEAPRVAGFDIDIDTAVAAVREHRPDVVFLCTPNNPTGNGLGLEVVEAVLAATDGIVIVDEAYAEFARPGFRTALGLLPDHPRLVVSRTMSKAFAFAGVRLGYAVAHPALVDALRLVRLPYHLSALTQAAACAALAHAPALLANVDRLVAERDRMSEALRALGFSVVPSDSNFLLFGGIAEPHALWQDLLDRGVLIRDIGIPGHLRVNAGTVEETDAFVAAVRGCLADRPAHLAVAHDDSTTPARAKDHDSA
;
A
#
# COMPACT_ATOMS: atom_id res chain seq x y z
N VAL A 1 -10.46 -38.12 -5.80
CA VAL A 1 -9.49 -37.00 -5.64
C VAL A 1 -9.91 -36.26 -4.39
N THR A 2 -9.04 -36.16 -3.40
CA THR A 2 -9.28 -35.39 -2.16
C THR A 2 -9.40 -33.90 -2.52
N THR A 3 -10.43 -33.25 -2.06
CA THR A 3 -10.67 -31.82 -2.22
C THR A 3 -10.36 -31.05 -0.95
N LEU A 4 -10.37 -29.73 -0.98
CA LEU A 4 -10.17 -28.90 0.21
C LEU A 4 -11.26 -29.17 1.28
N ASP A 5 -12.49 -29.50 0.85
CA ASP A 5 -13.61 -29.76 1.74
C ASP A 5 -13.46 -31.08 2.52
N ASP A 6 -12.65 -32.00 2.00
CA ASP A 6 -12.33 -33.28 2.67
C ASP A 6 -11.28 -33.13 3.79
N LEU A 7 -10.65 -31.97 3.92
CA LEU A 7 -9.61 -31.69 4.90
C LEU A 7 -10.16 -31.00 6.16
N PRO A 8 -9.57 -31.24 7.35
CA PRO A 8 -9.96 -30.57 8.59
C PRO A 8 -9.46 -29.14 8.64
N ILE A 9 -9.80 -28.33 7.62
CA ILE A 9 -9.47 -26.91 7.56
C ILE A 9 -10.31 -26.15 8.57
N ARG A 10 -9.77 -25.05 9.11
CA ARG A 10 -10.51 -24.12 9.98
C ARG A 10 -11.78 -23.66 9.30
N ASP A 11 -12.90 -23.58 10.04
CA ASP A 11 -14.21 -23.25 9.47
C ASP A 11 -14.27 -21.84 8.87
N ASP A 12 -13.55 -20.88 9.47
CA ASP A 12 -13.44 -19.49 8.99
C ASP A 12 -12.65 -19.34 7.67
N LEU A 13 -11.95 -20.37 7.24
CA LEU A 13 -11.24 -20.42 5.95
C LEU A 13 -12.03 -21.14 4.85
N ARG A 14 -13.13 -21.83 5.21
CA ARG A 14 -13.96 -22.54 4.21
C ARG A 14 -14.60 -21.56 3.25
N GLY A 15 -14.55 -21.88 1.96
CA GLY A 15 -15.05 -21.01 0.89
C GLY A 15 -14.21 -19.78 0.59
N SER A 16 -13.08 -19.55 1.31
CA SER A 16 -12.16 -18.45 0.99
C SER A 16 -11.43 -18.72 -0.33
N VAL A 17 -11.26 -17.67 -1.12
CA VAL A 17 -10.48 -17.72 -2.37
C VAL A 17 -9.09 -17.12 -2.13
N PRO A 18 -8.00 -17.80 -2.54
CA PRO A 18 -6.66 -17.25 -2.41
C PRO A 18 -6.56 -15.90 -3.11
N TYR A 19 -5.96 -14.92 -2.43
CA TYR A 19 -5.66 -13.63 -3.07
C TYR A 19 -4.61 -13.81 -4.17
N GLY A 20 -4.88 -13.23 -5.33
CA GLY A 20 -3.91 -13.20 -6.44
C GLY A 20 -4.30 -12.15 -7.47
N ALA A 21 -3.32 -11.43 -7.99
CA ALA A 21 -3.49 -10.67 -9.21
C ALA A 21 -3.27 -11.62 -10.40
N PRO A 22 -3.97 -11.44 -11.54
CA PRO A 22 -3.64 -12.18 -12.75
C PRO A 22 -2.18 -11.99 -13.13
N GLN A 23 -1.47 -13.10 -13.39
CA GLN A 23 -0.11 -13.13 -13.90
C GLN A 23 -0.20 -13.72 -15.32
N LEU A 24 -0.30 -12.85 -16.31
CA LEU A 24 -0.45 -13.20 -17.71
C LEU A 24 0.76 -12.68 -18.47
N ASP A 25 1.25 -13.48 -19.43
CA ASP A 25 2.35 -13.10 -20.30
C ASP A 25 1.82 -12.22 -21.44
N VAL A 26 1.87 -10.91 -21.22
CA VAL A 26 1.42 -9.89 -22.17
C VAL A 26 2.46 -8.77 -22.27
N PRO A 27 2.54 -8.06 -23.41
CA PRO A 27 3.54 -7.02 -23.65
C PRO A 27 3.55 -5.90 -22.61
N VAL A 28 2.40 -5.49 -22.08
CA VAL A 28 2.27 -4.36 -21.16
C VAL A 28 1.54 -4.80 -19.88
N GLN A 29 2.25 -4.77 -18.76
CA GLN A 29 1.73 -5.24 -17.46
C GLN A 29 1.67 -4.08 -16.46
N LEU A 30 0.48 -3.48 -16.28
CA LEU A 30 0.23 -2.32 -15.42
C LEU A 30 -0.82 -2.62 -14.34
N ASN A 31 -0.78 -3.82 -13.74
CA ASN A 31 -1.85 -4.35 -12.87
C ASN A 31 -1.49 -4.50 -11.38
N VAL A 32 -0.19 -4.55 -10.99
CA VAL A 32 0.23 -4.89 -9.62
C VAL A 32 1.04 -3.82 -8.91
N ASN A 33 1.03 -2.60 -9.45
CA ASN A 33 1.68 -1.42 -8.88
C ASN A 33 3.19 -1.61 -8.67
N GLU A 34 3.85 -2.34 -9.55
CA GLU A 34 5.30 -2.45 -9.57
C GLU A 34 5.94 -1.18 -10.14
N ASN A 35 7.24 -1.05 -9.94
CA ASN A 35 8.03 -0.03 -10.61
C ASN A 35 8.52 -0.59 -11.95
N SER A 36 8.05 -0.02 -13.06
CA SER A 36 8.41 -0.46 -14.42
C SER A 36 9.87 -0.15 -14.79
N HIS A 37 10.54 0.73 -14.04
CA HIS A 37 11.95 1.00 -14.28
C HIS A 37 12.83 -0.03 -13.55
N PRO A 38 13.84 -0.60 -14.22
CA PRO A 38 14.78 -1.51 -13.59
C PRO A 38 15.61 -0.80 -12.53
N VAL A 39 16.19 -1.58 -11.63
CA VAL A 39 17.17 -1.08 -10.66
C VAL A 39 18.35 -0.44 -11.40
N PRO A 40 18.77 0.80 -11.05
CA PRO A 40 19.88 1.48 -11.71
C PRO A 40 21.20 0.67 -11.65
N PRO A 41 22.06 0.69 -12.70
CA PRO A 41 23.26 -0.13 -12.76
C PRO A 41 24.19 0.03 -11.56
N GLN A 42 24.41 1.26 -11.08
CA GLN A 42 25.27 1.50 -9.90
C GLN A 42 24.69 0.88 -8.62
N VAL A 43 23.38 0.73 -8.52
CA VAL A 43 22.73 0.05 -7.39
C VAL A 43 22.88 -1.47 -7.53
N VAL A 44 22.75 -1.99 -8.75
CA VAL A 44 23.02 -3.41 -9.04
C VAL A 44 24.44 -3.78 -8.63
N GLU A 45 25.46 -3.01 -9.05
CA GLU A 45 26.86 -3.24 -8.70
C GLU A 45 27.09 -3.21 -7.17
N ALA A 46 26.44 -2.27 -6.47
CA ALA A 46 26.54 -2.18 -5.01
C ALA A 46 25.92 -3.41 -4.32
N ILE A 47 24.78 -3.89 -4.83
CA ILE A 47 24.11 -5.10 -4.34
C ILE A 47 24.97 -6.32 -4.59
N GLU A 48 25.50 -6.51 -5.81
CA GLU A 48 26.39 -7.63 -6.16
C GLU A 48 27.60 -7.69 -5.25
N SER A 49 28.25 -6.53 -5.02
CA SER A 49 29.38 -6.42 -4.10
C SER A 49 29.00 -6.82 -2.67
N SER A 50 27.88 -6.35 -2.17
CA SER A 50 27.36 -6.67 -0.83
C SER A 50 27.04 -8.15 -0.68
N LEU A 51 26.35 -8.75 -1.67
CA LEU A 51 25.98 -10.16 -1.67
C LEU A 51 27.20 -11.08 -1.73
N GLY A 52 28.29 -10.67 -2.41
CA GLY A 52 29.51 -11.46 -2.51
C GLY A 52 30.13 -11.84 -1.14
N ALA A 53 29.98 -11.02 -0.12
CA ALA A 53 30.37 -11.35 1.25
C ALA A 53 29.40 -12.34 1.89
N VAL A 54 28.10 -12.08 1.77
CA VAL A 54 27.03 -12.90 2.40
C VAL A 54 27.00 -14.33 1.84
N LEU A 55 27.26 -14.51 0.53
CA LEU A 55 27.26 -15.83 -0.10
C LEU A 55 28.27 -16.83 0.50
N ARG A 56 29.35 -16.33 1.11
CA ARG A 56 30.37 -17.20 1.75
C ARG A 56 29.90 -17.75 3.10
N ASP A 57 28.93 -17.06 3.72
CA ASP A 57 28.45 -17.36 5.07
C ASP A 57 27.00 -17.88 5.10
N LEU A 58 26.46 -18.34 3.96
CA LEU A 58 25.09 -18.85 3.86
C LEU A 58 24.79 -20.07 4.75
N ASN A 59 25.80 -20.74 5.26
CA ASN A 59 25.69 -21.82 6.25
C ASN A 59 25.42 -21.29 7.67
N ARG A 60 25.37 -19.98 7.87
CA ARG A 60 25.09 -19.34 9.16
C ARG A 60 23.76 -18.62 9.13
N TYR A 61 23.08 -18.55 10.28
CA TYR A 61 21.88 -17.74 10.43
C TYR A 61 22.23 -16.25 10.29
N PRO A 62 21.31 -15.42 9.74
CA PRO A 62 21.48 -13.98 9.62
C PRO A 62 21.52 -13.29 10.99
N ASP A 63 21.90 -12.00 10.99
CA ASP A 63 21.64 -11.14 12.15
C ASP A 63 20.14 -11.13 12.46
N ARG A 64 19.80 -11.69 13.62
CA ARG A 64 18.42 -11.82 14.07
C ARG A 64 17.74 -10.47 14.31
N GLU A 65 18.51 -9.46 14.69
CA GLU A 65 18.04 -8.10 14.99
C GLU A 65 18.19 -7.18 13.78
N PHE A 66 18.74 -7.65 12.65
CA PHE A 66 18.97 -6.89 11.42
C PHE A 66 19.51 -5.48 11.71
N THR A 67 20.49 -5.39 12.60
CA THR A 67 21.02 -4.16 13.22
C THR A 67 21.47 -3.13 12.17
N ALA A 68 22.26 -3.57 11.18
CA ALA A 68 22.74 -2.69 10.11
C ALA A 68 21.58 -2.14 9.26
N LEU A 69 20.59 -2.97 8.97
CA LEU A 69 19.41 -2.58 8.20
C LEU A 69 18.54 -1.57 8.97
N ARG A 70 18.35 -1.76 10.29
CA ARG A 70 17.64 -0.80 11.13
C ARG A 70 18.30 0.59 11.10
N ALA A 71 19.63 0.62 11.22
CA ALA A 71 20.38 1.88 11.15
C ALA A 71 20.26 2.54 9.77
N ALA A 72 20.34 1.75 8.69
CA ALA A 72 20.19 2.26 7.32
C ALA A 72 18.78 2.83 7.05
N LEU A 73 17.73 2.13 7.51
CA LEU A 73 16.35 2.59 7.40
C LEU A 73 16.10 3.86 8.22
N ALA A 74 16.62 3.92 9.45
CA ALA A 74 16.53 5.10 10.31
C ALA A 74 17.17 6.33 9.63
N GLY A 75 18.38 6.19 9.11
CA GLY A 75 19.06 7.28 8.39
C GLY A 75 18.33 7.72 7.11
N TYR A 76 17.71 6.79 6.37
CA TYR A 76 16.86 7.13 5.23
C TYR A 76 15.65 7.97 5.66
N LEU A 77 14.99 7.57 6.74
CA LEU A 77 13.77 8.22 7.25
C LEU A 77 14.05 9.59 7.85
N ASP A 78 15.19 9.78 8.48
CA ASP A 78 15.64 11.10 8.93
C ASP A 78 15.73 12.08 7.74
N GLY A 79 16.29 11.63 6.62
CA GLY A 79 16.30 12.42 5.39
C GLY A 79 14.90 12.68 4.80
N VAL A 80 13.93 11.79 5.03
CA VAL A 80 12.50 12.04 4.66
C VAL A 80 11.92 13.15 5.52
N LEU A 81 12.09 13.09 6.83
CA LEU A 81 11.60 14.10 7.78
C LEU A 81 12.25 15.48 7.55
N GLU A 82 13.55 15.51 7.27
CA GLU A 82 14.26 16.76 6.94
C GLU A 82 13.72 17.46 5.69
N ARG A 83 13.33 16.70 4.67
CA ARG A 83 12.71 17.26 3.45
C ARG A 83 11.32 17.83 3.69
N GLN A 84 10.59 17.30 4.66
CA GLN A 84 9.23 17.72 5.00
C GLN A 84 9.18 18.83 6.07
N SER A 85 10.22 18.97 6.89
CA SER A 85 10.34 20.13 7.79
C SER A 85 10.59 21.38 6.95
N ASP A 86 9.89 22.46 7.22
CA ASP A 86 10.14 23.75 6.58
C ASP A 86 11.63 24.09 6.71
N ARG A 87 12.29 24.19 5.55
CA ARG A 87 13.73 24.41 5.47
C ARG A 87 14.11 25.69 6.22
N GLY A 88 14.59 25.53 7.45
CA GLY A 88 15.29 26.59 8.18
C GLY A 88 14.66 27.09 9.47
N SER A 89 13.50 26.60 9.91
CA SER A 89 12.82 27.16 11.10
C SER A 89 13.12 26.49 12.43
N ALA A 90 13.61 25.24 12.46
CA ALA A 90 13.94 24.57 13.71
C ALA A 90 15.46 24.41 13.90
N PRO A 91 16.01 24.68 15.11
CA PRO A 91 17.38 24.33 15.47
C PRO A 91 17.65 22.84 15.25
N ALA A 92 18.88 22.47 14.88
CA ALA A 92 19.25 21.07 14.63
C ALA A 92 18.92 20.13 15.80
N GLU A 93 18.98 20.66 17.02
CA GLU A 93 18.69 19.96 18.29
C GLU A 93 17.20 19.66 18.50
N ALA A 94 16.31 20.36 17.77
CA ALA A 94 14.85 20.18 17.85
C ALA A 94 14.30 19.31 16.70
N ARG A 95 15.16 18.74 15.85
CA ARG A 95 14.74 17.92 14.72
C ARG A 95 14.38 16.51 15.23
N GLN A 96 13.23 16.03 14.80
CA GLN A 96 12.85 14.65 15.03
C GLN A 96 13.87 13.72 14.39
N HIS A 97 14.29 12.71 15.14
CA HIS A 97 15.21 11.65 14.69
C HIS A 97 14.56 10.29 14.91
N ILE A 98 14.71 9.39 13.95
CA ILE A 98 14.24 8.01 14.05
C ILE A 98 15.39 7.14 14.58
N ALA A 99 15.23 6.62 15.79
CA ALA A 99 16.19 5.69 16.35
C ALA A 99 16.04 4.27 15.74
N PRO A 100 17.15 3.52 15.56
CA PRO A 100 17.08 2.15 15.05
C PRO A 100 16.13 1.23 15.87
N GLU A 101 15.96 1.48 17.16
CA GLU A 101 15.06 0.76 18.05
C GLU A 101 13.58 0.92 17.69
N GLN A 102 13.23 1.97 16.97
CA GLN A 102 11.87 2.24 16.47
C GLN A 102 11.56 1.47 15.19
N ILE A 103 12.55 0.82 14.55
CA ILE A 103 12.41 0.13 13.27
C ILE A 103 12.09 -1.35 13.48
N TRP A 104 11.06 -1.82 12.80
CA TRP A 104 10.76 -3.23 12.56
C TRP A 104 10.84 -3.52 11.07
N ALA A 105 11.42 -4.65 10.66
CA ALA A 105 11.48 -5.04 9.24
C ALA A 105 11.09 -6.52 9.08
N ALA A 106 10.46 -6.84 7.94
CA ALA A 106 10.00 -8.21 7.62
C ALA A 106 9.91 -8.43 6.10
N ASN A 107 9.49 -9.64 5.67
CA ASN A 107 9.42 -10.03 4.25
C ASN A 107 8.26 -9.34 3.50
N GLY A 108 8.38 -8.03 3.31
CA GLY A 108 7.36 -7.14 2.78
C GLY A 108 6.43 -6.59 3.87
N SER A 109 5.72 -5.51 3.54
CA SER A 109 4.80 -4.87 4.50
C SER A 109 3.68 -5.80 4.96
N ASN A 110 3.25 -6.77 4.15
CA ASN A 110 2.25 -7.75 4.57
C ASN A 110 2.69 -8.59 5.78
N GLU A 111 3.94 -9.01 5.85
CA GLU A 111 4.44 -9.72 7.03
C GLU A 111 4.61 -8.78 8.22
N VAL A 112 4.98 -7.52 8.00
CA VAL A 112 4.96 -6.48 9.05
C VAL A 112 3.56 -6.35 9.65
N LEU A 113 2.53 -6.19 8.81
CA LEU A 113 1.13 -6.11 9.24
C LEU A 113 0.68 -7.39 9.95
N ALA A 114 1.10 -8.56 9.44
CA ALA A 114 0.79 -9.84 10.09
C ALA A 114 1.39 -9.92 11.51
N HIS A 115 2.64 -9.51 11.70
CA HIS A 115 3.25 -9.46 13.04
C HIS A 115 2.51 -8.50 13.96
N ILE A 116 2.06 -7.33 13.48
CA ILE A 116 1.26 -6.39 14.28
C ILE A 116 -0.06 -7.04 14.69
N LEU A 117 -0.77 -7.70 13.77
CA LEU A 117 -2.04 -8.36 14.06
C LEU A 117 -1.87 -9.62 14.91
N GLN A 118 -0.73 -10.31 14.84
CA GLN A 118 -0.40 -11.42 15.77
C GLN A 118 -0.14 -10.91 17.20
N ALA A 119 0.42 -9.70 17.34
CA ALA A 119 0.71 -9.13 18.66
C ALA A 119 -0.52 -8.44 19.28
N PHE A 120 -1.35 -7.77 18.48
CA PHE A 120 -2.42 -6.90 18.96
C PHE A 120 -3.83 -7.30 18.50
N GLY A 121 -3.95 -8.19 17.52
CA GLY A 121 -5.19 -8.80 17.06
C GLY A 121 -5.41 -10.19 17.69
N GLY A 122 -6.13 -11.07 16.99
CA GLY A 122 -6.40 -12.44 17.41
C GLY A 122 -7.86 -12.67 17.80
N PRO A 123 -8.22 -13.88 18.25
CA PRO A 123 -9.59 -14.22 18.61
C PRO A 123 -10.17 -13.30 19.69
N GLY A 124 -11.39 -12.80 19.45
CA GLY A 124 -12.08 -11.88 20.36
C GLY A 124 -11.66 -10.41 20.23
N ARG A 125 -10.72 -10.10 19.32
CA ARG A 125 -10.29 -8.75 19.00
C ARG A 125 -10.83 -8.29 17.66
N THR A 126 -10.87 -6.96 17.47
CA THR A 126 -11.45 -6.34 16.27
C THR A 126 -10.43 -5.40 15.62
N ALA A 127 -10.30 -5.49 14.29
CA ALA A 127 -9.64 -4.48 13.49
C ALA A 127 -10.65 -3.74 12.61
N LEU A 128 -10.47 -2.43 12.43
CA LEU A 128 -11.33 -1.56 11.65
C LEU A 128 -10.52 -0.93 10.50
N GLY A 129 -11.12 -0.85 9.32
CA GLY A 129 -10.56 -0.13 8.18
C GLY A 129 -11.63 0.60 7.37
N PHE A 130 -11.19 1.58 6.57
CA PHE A 130 -12.06 2.44 5.77
C PHE A 130 -12.05 1.98 4.31
N THR A 131 -13.17 1.44 3.83
CA THR A 131 -13.28 0.79 2.51
C THR A 131 -13.93 1.69 1.45
N PRO A 132 -13.52 1.55 0.16
CA PRO A 132 -12.52 0.60 -0.35
C PRO A 132 -11.08 0.95 0.05
N SER A 133 -10.29 -0.06 0.41
CA SER A 133 -8.88 0.07 0.79
C SER A 133 -8.09 -1.19 0.40
N TYR A 134 -6.86 -1.31 0.89
CA TYR A 134 -5.99 -2.42 0.55
C TYR A 134 -6.58 -3.76 1.03
N SER A 135 -6.89 -4.63 0.07
CA SER A 135 -7.60 -5.90 0.31
C SER A 135 -6.86 -6.89 1.23
N MET A 136 -5.55 -6.70 1.44
CA MET A 136 -4.81 -7.54 2.39
C MET A 136 -5.08 -7.18 3.85
N HIS A 137 -5.56 -5.99 4.18
CA HIS A 137 -5.90 -5.64 5.56
C HIS A 137 -6.94 -6.59 6.16
N PRO A 138 -8.13 -6.80 5.56
CA PRO A 138 -9.09 -7.79 6.05
C PRO A 138 -8.55 -9.23 6.01
N LEU A 139 -7.81 -9.61 4.96
CA LEU A 139 -7.29 -10.96 4.82
C LEU A 139 -6.25 -11.32 5.89
N ILE A 140 -5.32 -10.39 6.17
CA ILE A 140 -4.33 -10.58 7.23
C ILE A 140 -5.03 -10.60 8.61
N THR A 141 -6.02 -9.72 8.82
CA THR A 141 -6.83 -9.69 10.05
C THR A 141 -7.50 -11.04 10.28
N ALA A 142 -8.22 -11.55 9.30
CA ALA A 142 -8.90 -12.85 9.38
C ALA A 142 -7.92 -14.01 9.62
N SER A 143 -6.70 -13.94 9.06
CA SER A 143 -5.69 -14.98 9.25
C SER A 143 -5.26 -15.16 10.71
N THR A 144 -5.36 -14.11 11.52
CA THR A 144 -5.08 -14.13 12.96
C THR A 144 -6.29 -14.51 13.83
N GLY A 145 -7.47 -14.66 13.23
CA GLY A 145 -8.72 -14.91 13.94
C GLY A 145 -9.37 -13.67 14.57
N ALA A 146 -8.88 -12.47 14.23
CA ALA A 146 -9.52 -11.22 14.62
C ALA A 146 -10.72 -10.90 13.71
N ALA A 147 -11.73 -10.22 14.24
CA ALA A 147 -12.84 -9.70 13.45
C ALA A 147 -12.41 -8.48 12.62
N TRP A 148 -12.98 -8.37 11.42
CA TRP A 148 -12.81 -7.18 10.58
C TRP A 148 -14.09 -6.37 10.52
N VAL A 149 -13.99 -5.06 10.72
CA VAL A 149 -15.08 -4.10 10.59
C VAL A 149 -14.75 -3.07 9.53
N GLU A 150 -15.73 -2.78 8.68
CA GLU A 150 -15.60 -1.79 7.62
C GLU A 150 -16.35 -0.51 7.96
N ALA A 151 -15.66 0.61 7.85
CA ALA A 151 -16.26 1.93 7.83
C ALA A 151 -16.22 2.50 6.41
N PRO A 152 -17.24 3.25 5.96
CA PRO A 152 -17.28 3.76 4.60
C PRO A 152 -16.33 4.95 4.41
N ARG A 153 -15.81 5.08 3.18
CA ARG A 153 -15.26 6.35 2.67
C ARG A 153 -16.39 7.20 2.11
N VAL A 154 -16.25 8.51 2.19
CA VAL A 154 -17.22 9.46 1.62
C VAL A 154 -16.96 9.71 0.12
N ALA A 155 -17.74 10.62 -0.51
CA ALA A 155 -17.56 10.98 -1.91
C ALA A 155 -16.11 11.38 -2.22
N GLY A 156 -15.60 10.95 -3.39
CA GLY A 156 -14.19 11.12 -3.73
C GLY A 156 -13.24 10.12 -3.06
N PHE A 157 -13.78 9.16 -2.34
CA PHE A 157 -13.04 8.15 -1.56
C PHE A 157 -12.23 8.73 -0.39
N ASP A 158 -12.61 9.88 0.14
CA ASP A 158 -12.00 10.49 1.31
C ASP A 158 -12.51 9.86 2.62
N ILE A 159 -11.80 10.11 3.72
CA ILE A 159 -12.23 9.77 5.06
C ILE A 159 -12.65 11.07 5.77
N ASP A 160 -13.93 11.18 6.08
CA ASP A 160 -14.47 12.26 6.88
C ASP A 160 -14.15 12.05 8.36
N ILE A 161 -13.66 13.09 9.03
CA ILE A 161 -13.21 13.01 10.43
C ILE A 161 -14.34 12.56 11.36
N ASP A 162 -15.50 13.18 11.27
CA ASP A 162 -16.61 12.89 12.17
C ASP A 162 -17.12 11.45 11.98
N THR A 163 -17.22 11.01 10.73
CA THR A 163 -17.56 9.62 10.37
C THR A 163 -16.51 8.63 10.90
N ALA A 164 -15.22 8.95 10.76
CA ALA A 164 -14.15 8.10 11.24
C ALA A 164 -14.16 7.98 12.77
N VAL A 165 -14.28 9.09 13.47
CA VAL A 165 -14.35 9.13 14.94
C VAL A 165 -15.59 8.40 15.47
N ALA A 166 -16.75 8.57 14.81
CA ALA A 166 -17.98 7.86 15.18
C ALA A 166 -17.80 6.35 15.04
N ALA A 167 -17.28 5.86 13.90
CA ALA A 167 -17.04 4.43 13.68
C ALA A 167 -16.05 3.83 14.69
N VAL A 168 -14.96 4.54 14.99
CA VAL A 168 -13.97 4.10 15.97
C VAL A 168 -14.58 4.01 17.37
N ARG A 169 -15.38 4.98 17.78
CA ARG A 169 -16.05 5.00 19.10
C ARG A 169 -17.14 3.93 19.23
N GLU A 170 -17.88 3.67 18.16
CA GLU A 170 -18.92 2.65 18.09
C GLU A 170 -18.32 1.24 18.22
N HIS A 171 -17.33 0.93 17.41
CA HIS A 171 -16.77 -0.41 17.33
C HIS A 171 -15.65 -0.69 18.30
N ARG A 172 -15.03 0.35 18.91
CA ARG A 172 -13.90 0.25 19.85
C ARG A 172 -12.84 -0.77 19.40
N PRO A 173 -12.28 -0.62 18.21
CA PRO A 173 -11.35 -1.60 17.65
C PRO A 173 -10.03 -1.65 18.42
N ASP A 174 -9.43 -2.85 18.49
CA ASP A 174 -8.07 -3.05 19.01
C ASP A 174 -7.01 -2.54 18.03
N VAL A 175 -7.33 -2.56 16.72
CA VAL A 175 -6.45 -2.09 15.64
C VAL A 175 -7.26 -1.26 14.64
N VAL A 176 -6.76 -0.09 14.23
CA VAL A 176 -7.33 0.73 13.16
C VAL A 176 -6.34 0.83 12.01
N PHE A 177 -6.81 0.61 10.78
CA PHE A 177 -6.05 0.78 9.55
C PHE A 177 -6.40 2.08 8.83
N LEU A 178 -5.40 2.91 8.58
CA LEU A 178 -5.45 4.09 7.71
C LEU A 178 -4.44 3.88 6.58
N CYS A 179 -4.90 3.79 5.32
CA CYS A 179 -4.03 3.63 4.17
C CYS A 179 -3.86 4.97 3.45
N THR A 180 -2.62 5.46 3.34
CA THR A 180 -2.34 6.77 2.73
C THR A 180 -0.94 6.83 2.11
N PRO A 181 -0.82 7.11 0.80
CA PRO A 181 -1.89 7.14 -0.21
C PRO A 181 -2.65 5.81 -0.30
N ASN A 182 -3.98 5.91 -0.43
CA ASN A 182 -4.85 4.73 -0.38
C ASN A 182 -4.72 3.84 -1.63
N ASN A 183 -4.72 2.55 -1.44
CA ASN A 183 -4.89 1.59 -2.52
C ASN A 183 -6.30 0.95 -2.37
N PRO A 184 -7.22 1.06 -3.36
CA PRO A 184 -6.93 1.29 -4.78
C PRO A 184 -7.21 2.71 -5.30
N THR A 185 -7.56 3.67 -4.47
CA THR A 185 -8.08 4.96 -4.93
C THR A 185 -6.99 5.99 -5.26
N GLY A 186 -5.81 5.87 -4.64
CA GLY A 186 -4.64 6.71 -4.89
C GLY A 186 -4.59 7.99 -4.08
N ASN A 187 -5.69 8.44 -3.48
CA ASN A 187 -5.74 9.69 -2.73
C ASN A 187 -4.98 9.62 -1.40
N GLY A 188 -4.33 10.72 -1.02
CA GLY A 188 -3.69 10.92 0.27
C GLY A 188 -4.72 11.22 1.37
N LEU A 189 -4.29 11.11 2.62
CA LEU A 189 -5.06 11.44 3.82
C LEU A 189 -4.34 12.54 4.60
N GLY A 190 -5.06 13.52 5.11
CA GLY A 190 -4.52 14.56 5.98
C GLY A 190 -4.15 14.01 7.37
N LEU A 191 -3.12 14.58 8.00
CA LEU A 191 -2.70 14.17 9.34
C LEU A 191 -3.77 14.44 10.39
N GLU A 192 -4.63 15.42 10.19
CA GLU A 192 -5.76 15.74 11.08
C GLU A 192 -6.73 14.56 11.25
N VAL A 193 -6.92 13.73 10.22
CA VAL A 193 -7.71 12.49 10.32
C VAL A 193 -6.98 11.45 11.17
N VAL A 194 -5.65 11.32 10.98
CA VAL A 194 -4.83 10.40 11.78
C VAL A 194 -4.87 10.77 13.26
N GLU A 195 -4.68 12.07 13.58
CA GLU A 195 -4.74 12.60 14.95
C GLU A 195 -6.12 12.41 15.59
N ALA A 196 -7.19 12.67 14.83
CA ALA A 196 -8.57 12.48 15.32
C ALA A 196 -8.85 11.00 15.64
N VAL A 197 -8.40 10.06 14.80
CA VAL A 197 -8.52 8.62 15.04
C VAL A 197 -7.69 8.21 16.27
N LEU A 198 -6.44 8.67 16.37
CA LEU A 198 -5.57 8.41 17.54
C LEU A 198 -6.18 8.89 18.85
N ALA A 199 -6.86 10.03 18.83
CA ALA A 199 -7.56 10.58 20.00
C ALA A 199 -8.86 9.82 20.33
N ALA A 200 -9.45 9.11 19.34
CA ALA A 200 -10.73 8.42 19.51
C ALA A 200 -10.60 6.95 19.96
N THR A 201 -9.40 6.35 19.90
CA THR A 201 -9.18 4.94 20.23
C THR A 201 -8.08 4.74 21.28
N ASP A 202 -8.22 3.67 22.07
CA ASP A 202 -7.14 3.11 22.90
C ASP A 202 -6.37 1.99 22.16
N GLY A 203 -6.81 1.60 20.99
CA GLY A 203 -6.18 0.59 20.13
C GLY A 203 -4.92 1.09 19.41
N ILE A 204 -4.29 0.18 18.66
CA ILE A 204 -3.16 0.49 17.79
C ILE A 204 -3.68 1.12 16.50
N VAL A 205 -3.07 2.24 16.06
CA VAL A 205 -3.38 2.86 14.78
C VAL A 205 -2.23 2.58 13.81
N ILE A 206 -2.53 1.90 12.71
CA ILE A 206 -1.58 1.61 11.63
C ILE A 206 -1.85 2.59 10.50
N VAL A 207 -0.85 3.40 10.16
CA VAL A 207 -0.85 4.21 8.94
C VAL A 207 0.00 3.50 7.90
N ASP A 208 -0.67 2.92 6.88
CA ASP A 208 0.01 2.21 5.79
C ASP A 208 0.41 3.20 4.69
N GLU A 209 1.69 3.55 4.68
CA GLU A 209 2.31 4.52 3.76
C GLU A 209 3.10 3.82 2.64
N ALA A 210 2.61 2.72 2.10
CA ALA A 210 3.30 1.95 1.05
C ALA A 210 3.61 2.75 -0.23
N TYR A 211 2.98 3.90 -0.44
CA TYR A 211 3.12 4.76 -1.63
C TYR A 211 3.60 6.18 -1.30
N ALA A 212 4.05 6.44 -0.09
CA ALA A 212 4.38 7.80 0.37
C ALA A 212 5.44 8.52 -0.50
N GLU A 213 6.37 7.79 -1.10
CA GLU A 213 7.41 8.33 -1.96
C GLU A 213 6.89 8.89 -3.29
N PHE A 214 5.67 8.51 -3.73
CA PHE A 214 5.03 9.00 -4.96
C PHE A 214 4.12 10.20 -4.73
N ALA A 215 3.94 10.60 -3.48
CA ALA A 215 2.99 11.63 -3.11
C ALA A 215 3.40 13.02 -3.63
N ARG A 216 2.40 13.82 -3.98
CA ARG A 216 2.59 15.19 -4.45
C ARG A 216 3.18 16.08 -3.36
N PRO A 217 3.81 17.20 -3.75
CA PRO A 217 4.23 18.21 -2.80
C PRO A 217 3.07 18.64 -1.88
N GLY A 218 3.34 18.69 -0.57
CA GLY A 218 2.33 18.98 0.45
C GLY A 218 1.85 17.75 1.24
N PHE A 219 2.09 16.54 0.75
CA PHE A 219 1.87 15.32 1.54
C PHE A 219 2.77 15.33 2.78
N ARG A 220 2.19 15.01 3.92
CA ARG A 220 2.91 14.89 5.19
C ARG A 220 2.80 13.47 5.73
N THR A 221 3.96 12.87 6.01
CA THR A 221 4.01 11.53 6.60
C THR A 221 3.58 11.54 8.06
N ALA A 222 2.90 10.48 8.47
CA ALA A 222 2.55 10.26 9.88
C ALA A 222 3.78 9.97 10.78
N LEU A 223 4.98 9.78 10.22
CA LEU A 223 6.21 9.69 10.99
C LEU A 223 6.40 10.88 11.95
N GLY A 224 5.93 12.08 11.53
CA GLY A 224 5.98 13.28 12.34
C GLY A 224 5.18 13.20 13.65
N LEU A 225 4.20 12.32 13.74
CA LEU A 225 3.33 12.14 14.91
C LEU A 225 3.86 11.13 15.93
N LEU A 226 4.86 10.31 15.57
CA LEU A 226 5.38 9.23 16.43
C LEU A 226 5.83 9.67 17.84
N PRO A 227 6.49 10.83 18.03
CA PRO A 227 6.95 11.23 19.36
C PRO A 227 5.83 11.35 20.40
N ASP A 228 4.65 11.82 19.98
CA ASP A 228 3.53 12.12 20.85
C ASP A 228 2.50 10.98 20.91
N HIS A 229 2.64 9.96 20.02
CA HIS A 229 1.65 8.91 19.86
C HIS A 229 2.25 7.50 19.95
N PRO A 230 2.45 6.95 21.17
CA PRO A 230 3.10 5.65 21.36
C PRO A 230 2.30 4.45 20.82
N ARG A 231 1.04 4.63 20.42
CA ARG A 231 0.19 3.62 19.79
C ARG A 231 0.13 3.74 18.25
N LEU A 232 0.87 4.67 17.67
CA LEU A 232 0.99 4.83 16.23
C LEU A 232 2.05 3.88 15.66
N VAL A 233 1.72 3.24 14.55
CA VAL A 233 2.65 2.47 13.70
C VAL A 233 2.56 3.02 12.29
N VAL A 234 3.69 3.40 11.70
CA VAL A 234 3.77 3.79 10.28
C VAL A 234 4.41 2.63 9.50
N SER A 235 3.66 2.01 8.60
CA SER A 235 4.11 0.90 7.74
C SER A 235 4.57 1.41 6.39
N ARG A 236 5.70 0.90 5.89
CA ARG A 236 6.27 1.23 4.57
C ARG A 236 6.84 0.00 3.88
N THR A 237 7.17 0.12 2.58
CA THR A 237 7.70 -0.98 1.78
C THR A 237 8.74 -0.50 0.78
N MET A 238 9.75 -1.32 0.51
CA MET A 238 10.67 -1.09 -0.60
C MET A 238 10.16 -1.68 -1.93
N SER A 239 9.03 -2.39 -1.92
CA SER A 239 8.48 -3.05 -3.12
C SER A 239 8.04 -2.10 -4.23
N LYS A 240 7.78 -0.82 -3.92
CA LYS A 240 7.20 0.15 -4.86
C LYS A 240 8.23 1.18 -5.33
N ALA A 241 8.53 2.18 -4.54
CA ALA A 241 9.46 3.25 -4.90
C ALA A 241 10.89 2.76 -5.18
N PHE A 242 11.35 1.77 -4.44
CA PHE A 242 12.70 1.24 -4.57
C PHE A 242 12.87 0.15 -5.63
N ALA A 243 11.83 -0.20 -6.40
CA ALA A 243 11.85 -1.29 -7.37
C ALA A 243 12.28 -2.66 -6.78
N PHE A 244 11.98 -2.90 -5.51
CA PHE A 244 12.41 -4.08 -4.72
C PHE A 244 11.28 -5.08 -4.47
N ALA A 245 10.30 -5.17 -5.36
CA ALA A 245 9.19 -6.11 -5.21
C ALA A 245 9.68 -7.56 -5.03
N GLY A 246 10.70 -7.97 -5.80
CA GLY A 246 11.31 -9.30 -5.73
C GLY A 246 12.19 -9.55 -4.49
N VAL A 247 12.72 -8.52 -3.85
CA VAL A 247 13.58 -8.63 -2.65
C VAL A 247 12.77 -8.88 -1.38
N ARG A 248 11.47 -8.52 -1.40
CA ARG A 248 10.57 -8.76 -0.28
C ARG A 248 10.99 -8.06 1.00
N LEU A 249 11.09 -6.72 1.01
CA LEU A 249 11.32 -5.95 2.22
C LEU A 249 10.20 -4.94 2.47
N GLY A 250 9.62 -5.01 3.67
CA GLY A 250 8.77 -4.00 4.27
C GLY A 250 9.24 -3.67 5.68
N TYR A 251 8.85 -2.52 6.18
CA TYR A 251 9.23 -2.09 7.51
C TYR A 251 8.14 -1.24 8.17
N ALA A 252 8.20 -1.17 9.49
CA ALA A 252 7.38 -0.26 10.29
C ALA A 252 8.26 0.60 11.17
N VAL A 253 7.75 1.78 11.50
CA VAL A 253 8.31 2.68 12.50
C VAL A 253 7.29 2.86 13.60
N ALA A 254 7.69 2.62 14.83
CA ALA A 254 6.81 2.67 15.99
C ALA A 254 7.59 3.00 17.27
N HIS A 255 6.86 3.20 18.36
CA HIS A 255 7.49 3.28 19.68
C HIS A 255 8.29 1.99 19.98
N PRO A 256 9.50 2.04 20.61
CA PRO A 256 10.31 0.86 20.88
C PRO A 256 9.56 -0.28 21.61
N ALA A 257 8.66 0.04 22.53
CA ALA A 257 7.85 -0.98 23.20
C ALA A 257 6.91 -1.74 22.26
N LEU A 258 6.41 -1.09 21.19
CA LEU A 258 5.66 -1.79 20.13
C LEU A 258 6.57 -2.73 19.34
N VAL A 259 7.76 -2.29 18.99
CA VAL A 259 8.77 -3.13 18.33
C VAL A 259 9.13 -4.33 19.19
N ASP A 260 9.23 -4.16 20.52
CA ASP A 260 9.47 -5.27 21.45
C ASP A 260 8.30 -6.27 21.46
N ALA A 261 7.05 -5.81 21.36
CA ALA A 261 5.90 -6.70 21.22
C ALA A 261 5.95 -7.54 19.93
N LEU A 262 6.42 -6.96 18.80
CA LEU A 262 6.58 -7.68 17.54
C LEU A 262 7.66 -8.79 17.64
N ARG A 263 8.68 -8.60 18.48
CA ARG A 263 9.69 -9.64 18.75
C ARG A 263 9.10 -10.89 19.39
N LEU A 264 8.00 -10.78 20.13
CA LEU A 264 7.35 -11.92 20.80
C LEU A 264 6.68 -12.87 19.82
N VAL A 265 6.20 -12.36 18.68
CA VAL A 265 5.39 -13.13 17.72
C VAL A 265 6.17 -13.55 16.48
N ARG A 266 7.29 -12.89 16.18
CA ARG A 266 8.09 -13.24 15.00
C ARG A 266 8.74 -14.63 15.14
N LEU A 267 8.88 -15.31 14.02
CA LEU A 267 9.77 -16.47 13.96
C LEU A 267 11.24 -16.01 14.00
N PRO A 268 12.12 -16.73 14.71
CA PRO A 268 13.54 -16.36 14.75
C PRO A 268 14.14 -16.37 13.34
N TYR A 269 15.03 -15.41 13.05
CA TYR A 269 15.75 -15.29 11.77
C TYR A 269 14.84 -15.14 10.55
N HIS A 270 13.66 -14.53 10.71
CA HIS A 270 12.64 -14.40 9.66
C HIS A 270 13.11 -13.64 8.42
N LEU A 271 14.07 -12.71 8.57
CA LEU A 271 14.60 -11.89 7.48
C LEU A 271 15.98 -12.40 7.04
N SER A 272 16.10 -12.83 5.77
CA SER A 272 17.31 -13.46 5.25
C SER A 272 18.51 -12.51 5.21
N ALA A 273 19.73 -13.06 5.31
CA ALA A 273 20.96 -12.28 5.15
C ALA A 273 21.05 -11.60 3.77
N LEU A 274 20.55 -12.26 2.72
CA LEU A 274 20.53 -11.71 1.36
C LEU A 274 19.62 -10.48 1.28
N THR A 275 18.41 -10.54 1.84
CA THR A 275 17.48 -9.40 1.89
C THR A 275 18.08 -8.24 2.69
N GLN A 276 18.67 -8.51 3.85
CA GLN A 276 19.30 -7.49 4.69
C GLN A 276 20.43 -6.76 3.93
N ALA A 277 21.34 -7.50 3.30
CA ALA A 277 22.48 -6.95 2.57
C ALA A 277 22.03 -6.15 1.33
N ALA A 278 21.14 -6.71 0.52
CA ALA A 278 20.62 -6.03 -0.66
C ALA A 278 19.91 -4.71 -0.30
N ALA A 279 19.12 -4.71 0.78
CA ALA A 279 18.41 -3.53 1.24
C ALA A 279 19.36 -2.44 1.78
N CYS A 280 20.38 -2.81 2.55
CA CYS A 280 21.40 -1.85 3.01
C CYS A 280 22.12 -1.19 1.83
N ALA A 281 22.52 -1.99 0.81
CA ALA A 281 23.15 -1.47 -0.40
C ALA A 281 22.22 -0.52 -1.17
N ALA A 282 20.93 -0.87 -1.32
CA ALA A 282 19.94 -0.04 -1.97
C ALA A 282 19.70 1.30 -1.23
N LEU A 283 19.58 1.26 0.09
CA LEU A 283 19.39 2.45 0.93
C LEU A 283 20.56 3.43 0.84
N ALA A 284 21.79 2.94 0.71
CA ALA A 284 22.98 3.78 0.47
C ALA A 284 22.89 4.53 -0.88
N HIS A 285 22.11 4.02 -1.82
CA HIS A 285 21.89 4.60 -3.14
C HIS A 285 20.45 5.09 -3.35
N ALA A 286 19.68 5.36 -2.28
CA ALA A 286 18.29 5.77 -2.33
C ALA A 286 18.00 6.91 -3.35
N PRO A 287 18.82 7.98 -3.48
CA PRO A 287 18.57 9.03 -4.47
C PRO A 287 18.52 8.51 -5.91
N ALA A 288 19.32 7.52 -6.28
CA ALA A 288 19.32 6.95 -7.63
C ALA A 288 18.05 6.13 -7.92
N LEU A 289 17.56 5.42 -6.92
CA LEU A 289 16.30 4.66 -7.01
C LEU A 289 15.08 5.61 -7.06
N LEU A 290 15.08 6.64 -6.22
CA LEU A 290 14.00 7.60 -6.14
C LEU A 290 13.89 8.51 -7.39
N ALA A 291 14.95 8.66 -8.18
CA ALA A 291 14.87 9.32 -9.49
C ALA A 291 13.89 8.62 -10.46
N ASN A 292 13.66 7.31 -10.31
CA ASN A 292 12.65 6.59 -11.08
C ASN A 292 11.23 6.92 -10.59
N VAL A 293 11.07 7.32 -9.32
CA VAL A 293 9.77 7.76 -8.78
C VAL A 293 9.30 9.01 -9.50
N ASP A 294 10.17 10.00 -9.71
CA ASP A 294 9.82 11.23 -10.43
C ASP A 294 9.33 10.94 -11.86
N ARG A 295 9.95 9.97 -12.54
CA ARG A 295 9.53 9.54 -13.87
C ARG A 295 8.14 8.89 -13.85
N LEU A 296 7.89 7.99 -12.89
CA LEU A 296 6.58 7.35 -12.74
C LEU A 296 5.49 8.36 -12.35
N VAL A 297 5.81 9.35 -11.54
CA VAL A 297 4.88 10.43 -11.19
C VAL A 297 4.53 11.26 -12.43
N ALA A 298 5.51 11.60 -13.27
CA ALA A 298 5.27 12.31 -14.52
C ALA A 298 4.37 11.50 -15.47
N GLU A 299 4.63 10.19 -15.62
CA GLU A 299 3.82 9.31 -16.46
C GLU A 299 2.41 9.09 -15.89
N ARG A 300 2.27 8.96 -14.57
CA ARG A 300 0.95 8.95 -13.91
C ARG A 300 0.13 10.19 -14.27
N ASP A 301 0.73 11.36 -14.15
CA ASP A 301 0.03 12.62 -14.39
C ASP A 301 -0.33 12.77 -15.89
N ARG A 302 0.57 12.39 -16.79
CA ARG A 302 0.31 12.34 -18.25
C ARG A 302 -0.84 11.36 -18.60
N MET A 303 -0.83 10.19 -17.99
CA MET A 303 -1.90 9.18 -18.15
C MET A 303 -3.24 9.71 -17.63
N SER A 304 -3.23 10.40 -16.49
CA SER A 304 -4.42 11.02 -15.90
C SER A 304 -5.04 12.05 -16.85
N GLU A 305 -4.24 12.91 -17.46
CA GLU A 305 -4.69 13.91 -18.45
C GLU A 305 -5.26 13.23 -19.69
N ALA A 306 -4.60 12.19 -20.20
CA ALA A 306 -5.06 11.44 -21.36
C ALA A 306 -6.41 10.76 -21.11
N LEU A 307 -6.60 10.11 -19.95
CA LEU A 307 -7.86 9.48 -19.58
C LEU A 307 -9.01 10.50 -19.44
N ARG A 308 -8.75 11.66 -18.82
CA ARG A 308 -9.75 12.73 -18.73
C ARG A 308 -10.12 13.28 -20.11
N ALA A 309 -9.15 13.47 -20.99
CA ALA A 309 -9.40 13.91 -22.38
C ALA A 309 -10.24 12.89 -23.19
N LEU A 310 -10.20 11.61 -22.81
CA LEU A 310 -11.02 10.54 -23.38
C LEU A 310 -12.41 10.42 -22.74
N GLY A 311 -12.73 11.24 -21.72
CA GLY A 311 -14.06 11.28 -21.09
C GLY A 311 -14.18 10.47 -19.80
N PHE A 312 -13.11 9.85 -19.29
CA PHE A 312 -13.13 9.16 -18.01
C PHE A 312 -12.99 10.12 -16.83
N SER A 313 -13.64 9.80 -15.72
CA SER A 313 -13.32 10.39 -14.43
C SER A 313 -12.03 9.78 -13.89
N VAL A 314 -11.16 10.59 -13.26
CA VAL A 314 -9.92 10.10 -12.67
C VAL A 314 -9.79 10.65 -11.27
N VAL A 315 -9.67 9.77 -10.29
CA VAL A 315 -9.44 10.15 -8.89
C VAL A 315 -8.04 10.77 -8.77
N PRO A 316 -7.88 11.93 -8.12
CA PRO A 316 -6.56 12.50 -7.84
C PRO A 316 -5.69 11.48 -7.09
N SER A 317 -4.46 11.25 -7.58
CA SER A 317 -3.62 10.20 -7.01
C SER A 317 -2.28 10.73 -6.50
N ASP A 318 -1.89 10.28 -5.33
CA ASP A 318 -0.59 10.44 -4.68
C ASP A 318 0.22 9.14 -4.66
N SER A 319 -0.20 8.15 -5.48
CA SER A 319 0.45 6.83 -5.60
C SER A 319 1.10 6.66 -6.98
N ASN A 320 1.60 5.44 -7.28
CA ASN A 320 2.10 5.11 -8.62
C ASN A 320 1.04 4.51 -9.54
N PHE A 321 -0.24 4.73 -9.27
CA PHE A 321 -1.36 4.24 -10.07
C PHE A 321 -2.50 5.25 -10.09
N LEU A 322 -3.47 5.03 -10.97
CA LEU A 322 -4.71 5.78 -11.09
C LEU A 322 -5.91 4.86 -10.90
N LEU A 323 -6.91 5.33 -10.17
CA LEU A 323 -8.26 4.82 -10.24
C LEU A 323 -9.04 5.70 -11.21
N PHE A 324 -9.57 5.10 -12.28
CA PHE A 324 -10.38 5.83 -13.26
C PHE A 324 -11.75 5.19 -13.41
N GLY A 325 -12.75 6.02 -13.63
CA GLY A 325 -14.16 5.66 -13.60
C GLY A 325 -14.96 6.29 -14.73
N GLY A 326 -16.30 6.18 -14.63
CA GLY A 326 -17.19 6.52 -15.72
C GLY A 326 -17.28 5.39 -16.76
N ILE A 327 -17.06 4.16 -16.31
CA ILE A 327 -17.04 2.95 -17.17
C ILE A 327 -18.35 2.20 -16.98
N ALA A 328 -19.06 1.95 -18.08
CA ALA A 328 -20.34 1.26 -18.04
C ALA A 328 -20.17 -0.21 -17.60
N GLU A 329 -19.22 -0.92 -18.20
CA GLU A 329 -18.93 -2.33 -17.94
C GLU A 329 -17.41 -2.52 -17.71
N PRO A 330 -16.90 -2.35 -16.48
CA PRO A 330 -15.46 -2.38 -16.19
C PRO A 330 -14.78 -3.66 -16.67
N HIS A 331 -15.39 -4.81 -16.42
CA HIS A 331 -14.80 -6.09 -16.82
C HIS A 331 -14.72 -6.25 -18.35
N ALA A 332 -15.67 -5.73 -19.11
CA ALA A 332 -15.62 -5.76 -20.57
C ALA A 332 -14.50 -4.88 -21.11
N LEU A 333 -14.31 -3.67 -20.57
CA LEU A 333 -13.19 -2.80 -20.96
C LEU A 333 -11.84 -3.43 -20.55
N TRP A 334 -11.77 -4.04 -19.37
CA TRP A 334 -10.57 -4.77 -18.92
C TRP A 334 -10.21 -5.90 -19.89
N GLN A 335 -11.20 -6.69 -20.35
CA GLN A 335 -10.98 -7.77 -21.32
C GLN A 335 -10.54 -7.22 -22.68
N ASP A 336 -11.17 -6.16 -23.19
CA ASP A 336 -10.82 -5.55 -24.48
C ASP A 336 -9.40 -4.94 -24.45
N LEU A 337 -8.93 -4.46 -23.30
CA LEU A 337 -7.54 -4.02 -23.11
C LEU A 337 -6.57 -5.20 -23.08
N LEU A 338 -6.94 -6.27 -22.37
CA LEU A 338 -6.15 -7.50 -22.31
C LEU A 338 -5.96 -8.11 -23.72
N ASP A 339 -7.03 -8.15 -24.53
CA ASP A 339 -7.00 -8.66 -25.91
C ASP A 339 -6.07 -7.82 -26.82
N ARG A 340 -5.77 -6.57 -26.40
CA ARG A 340 -4.78 -5.68 -27.04
C ARG A 340 -3.39 -5.77 -26.43
N GLY A 341 -3.17 -6.74 -25.54
CA GLY A 341 -1.88 -6.97 -24.89
C GLY A 341 -1.57 -6.01 -23.73
N VAL A 342 -2.57 -5.37 -23.14
CA VAL A 342 -2.43 -4.47 -21.99
C VAL A 342 -3.18 -5.01 -20.79
N LEU A 343 -2.46 -5.43 -19.76
CA LEU A 343 -3.02 -5.94 -18.51
C LEU A 343 -3.07 -4.83 -17.46
N ILE A 344 -4.27 -4.44 -17.07
CA ILE A 344 -4.56 -3.55 -15.94
C ILE A 344 -5.35 -4.30 -14.86
N ARG A 345 -5.82 -3.64 -13.83
CA ARG A 345 -6.51 -4.28 -12.72
C ARG A 345 -8.01 -3.95 -12.69
N ASP A 346 -8.83 -5.00 -12.81
CA ASP A 346 -10.21 -4.98 -12.36
C ASP A 346 -10.20 -5.26 -10.84
N ILE A 347 -10.70 -4.30 -10.06
CA ILE A 347 -10.67 -4.31 -8.60
C ILE A 347 -12.04 -4.52 -7.98
N GLY A 348 -13.07 -4.73 -8.82
CA GLY A 348 -14.45 -4.95 -8.38
C GLY A 348 -15.16 -3.69 -7.85
N ILE A 349 -14.60 -2.50 -8.02
CA ILE A 349 -15.32 -1.24 -7.70
C ILE A 349 -16.24 -0.90 -8.89
N PRO A 350 -17.55 -0.76 -8.66
CA PRO A 350 -18.50 -0.46 -9.74
C PRO A 350 -18.08 0.76 -10.56
N GLY A 351 -18.08 0.61 -11.88
CA GLY A 351 -17.75 1.68 -12.81
C GLY A 351 -16.27 2.09 -12.88
N HIS A 352 -15.35 1.37 -12.20
CA HIS A 352 -13.94 1.77 -12.10
C HIS A 352 -12.97 0.63 -12.43
N LEU A 353 -11.80 1.03 -12.95
CA LEU A 353 -10.60 0.19 -13.12
C LEU A 353 -9.37 0.90 -12.54
N ARG A 354 -8.33 0.14 -12.20
CA ARG A 354 -7.06 0.68 -11.72
C ARG A 354 -5.94 0.34 -12.69
N VAL A 355 -5.09 1.33 -13.01
CA VAL A 355 -3.90 1.18 -13.83
C VAL A 355 -2.69 1.80 -13.13
N ASN A 356 -1.55 1.12 -13.06
CA ASN A 356 -0.32 1.74 -12.56
C ASN A 356 0.44 2.49 -13.66
N ALA A 357 1.20 3.49 -13.25
CA ALA A 357 2.11 4.19 -14.14
C ALA A 357 3.23 3.25 -14.58
N GLY A 358 3.61 3.35 -15.85
CA GLY A 358 4.67 2.58 -16.45
C GLY A 358 5.79 3.46 -17.00
N THR A 359 6.56 2.92 -17.95
CA THR A 359 7.47 3.69 -18.80
C THR A 359 6.68 4.55 -19.76
N VAL A 360 7.38 5.42 -20.51
CA VAL A 360 6.76 6.23 -21.58
C VAL A 360 6.08 5.31 -22.60
N GLU A 361 6.77 4.25 -23.02
CA GLU A 361 6.29 3.28 -24.01
C GLU A 361 5.06 2.51 -23.52
N GLU A 362 5.07 2.08 -22.25
CA GLU A 362 3.94 1.38 -21.62
C GLU A 362 2.71 2.31 -21.49
N THR A 363 2.94 3.57 -21.11
CA THR A 363 1.88 4.58 -21.03
C THR A 363 1.28 4.87 -22.41
N ASP A 364 2.12 5.02 -23.45
CA ASP A 364 1.67 5.24 -24.82
C ASP A 364 0.85 4.06 -25.33
N ALA A 365 1.30 2.83 -25.08
CA ALA A 365 0.60 1.62 -25.46
C ALA A 365 -0.76 1.50 -24.76
N PHE A 366 -0.81 1.79 -23.47
CA PHE A 366 -2.07 1.80 -22.70
C PHE A 366 -3.06 2.83 -23.26
N VAL A 367 -2.62 4.08 -23.47
CA VAL A 367 -3.49 5.14 -23.99
C VAL A 367 -3.98 4.82 -25.39
N ALA A 368 -3.13 4.25 -26.25
CA ALA A 368 -3.51 3.81 -27.58
C ALA A 368 -4.55 2.67 -27.54
N ALA A 369 -4.35 1.70 -26.63
CA ALA A 369 -5.30 0.60 -26.44
C ALA A 369 -6.67 1.11 -25.97
N VAL A 370 -6.71 2.04 -25.00
CA VAL A 370 -7.96 2.66 -24.53
C VAL A 370 -8.68 3.39 -25.66
N ARG A 371 -7.97 4.15 -26.50
CA ARG A 371 -8.56 4.81 -27.67
C ARG A 371 -9.16 3.81 -28.66
N GLY A 372 -8.45 2.70 -28.90
CA GLY A 372 -8.94 1.61 -29.74
C GLY A 372 -10.20 0.97 -29.19
N CYS A 373 -10.26 0.68 -27.87
CA CYS A 373 -11.45 0.13 -27.23
C CYS A 373 -12.67 1.08 -27.38
N LEU A 374 -12.46 2.39 -27.20
CA LEU A 374 -13.54 3.37 -27.35
C LEU A 374 -13.98 3.55 -28.81
N ALA A 375 -13.07 3.43 -29.77
CA ALA A 375 -13.43 3.47 -31.19
C ALA A 375 -14.29 2.27 -31.61
N ASP A 376 -13.97 1.08 -31.08
CA ASP A 376 -14.71 -0.16 -31.37
C ASP A 376 -16.02 -0.25 -30.58
N ARG A 377 -16.03 0.23 -29.32
CA ARG A 377 -17.16 0.23 -28.41
C ARG A 377 -17.28 1.54 -27.63
N PRO A 378 -17.89 2.59 -28.25
CA PRO A 378 -18.10 3.86 -27.52
C PRO A 378 -18.92 3.72 -26.23
N ALA A 379 -19.76 2.68 -26.14
CA ALA A 379 -20.59 2.36 -24.97
C ALA A 379 -19.79 1.94 -23.73
N HIS A 380 -18.45 1.81 -23.78
CA HIS A 380 -17.61 1.64 -22.59
C HIS A 380 -17.67 2.85 -21.66
N LEU A 381 -17.88 4.06 -22.20
CA LEU A 381 -18.16 5.22 -21.37
C LEU A 381 -19.62 5.17 -20.89
N ALA A 382 -19.81 5.30 -19.58
CA ALA A 382 -21.14 5.48 -19.02
C ALA A 382 -21.71 6.82 -19.52
N VAL A 383 -22.95 6.77 -20.00
CA VAL A 383 -23.68 8.03 -20.29
C VAL A 383 -23.81 8.75 -18.95
N ALA A 384 -23.35 10.01 -18.90
CA ALA A 384 -23.53 10.82 -17.69
C ALA A 384 -25.04 10.98 -17.43
N HIS A 385 -25.56 10.18 -16.51
CA HIS A 385 -26.87 10.44 -15.92
C HIS A 385 -26.69 11.54 -14.90
N ASP A 386 -27.41 12.63 -15.10
CA ASP A 386 -27.57 13.72 -14.15
C ASP A 386 -28.34 13.15 -12.92
N ASP A 387 -27.59 12.57 -11.98
CA ASP A 387 -28.15 12.06 -10.71
C ASP A 387 -28.34 13.21 -9.72
N SER A 388 -29.23 14.13 -10.07
CA SER A 388 -29.92 15.00 -9.11
C SER A 388 -31.28 14.43 -8.75
N THR A 389 -31.37 13.16 -8.29
CA THR A 389 -32.53 12.68 -7.47
C THR A 389 -32.40 11.21 -7.08
N THR A 390 -32.44 10.99 -5.80
CA THR A 390 -33.05 9.89 -5.03
C THR A 390 -32.08 9.09 -4.14
N PRO A 391 -32.29 9.13 -2.81
CA PRO A 391 -31.55 8.24 -1.89
C PRO A 391 -32.10 6.82 -2.01
N ALA A 392 -31.18 5.85 -2.06
CA ALA A 392 -31.49 4.43 -2.08
C ALA A 392 -32.27 4.01 -0.82
N ARG A 393 -33.46 3.49 -1.00
CA ARG A 393 -34.24 2.80 0.03
C ARG A 393 -33.50 1.52 0.46
N ALA A 394 -33.30 1.40 1.76
CA ALA A 394 -32.94 0.13 2.40
C ALA A 394 -33.94 -0.96 2.00
N LYS A 395 -33.44 -2.11 1.56
CA LYS A 395 -34.24 -3.32 1.40
C LYS A 395 -34.26 -4.01 2.75
N ASP A 396 -35.44 -3.95 3.38
CA ASP A 396 -35.80 -4.85 4.47
C ASP A 396 -35.76 -6.30 3.96
N HIS A 397 -34.94 -7.12 4.59
CA HIS A 397 -35.04 -8.56 4.53
C HIS A 397 -35.84 -8.99 5.76
N ASP A 398 -37.16 -9.18 5.55
CA ASP A 398 -37.99 -9.92 6.46
C ASP A 398 -38.23 -11.32 5.89
N SER A 399 -37.92 -12.30 6.71
CA SER A 399 -38.44 -13.66 6.86
C SER A 399 -38.84 -14.53 5.64
N ALA A 400 -38.15 -15.65 5.49
CA ALA A 400 -38.69 -17.02 5.68
C ALA A 400 -37.57 -18.06 5.60
#